data_30159ae6c9ebb6185a43cd20002bebf9
#
_entry.id   30159ae6c9ebb6185a43cd20002bebf9
#
_cell.length_a   1.000
_cell.length_b   1.000
_cell.length_c   1.000
_cell.angle_alpha   90.00
_cell.angle_beta   90.00
_cell.angle_gamma   90.00
#
_symmetry.space_group_name_H-M   'P 1'
#
loop_
_entity.id
_entity.type
_entity.pdbx_description
1 polymer ?
#
loop_
_entity_poly.entity_id
_entity_poly.type
_entity_poly.pdbx_seq_one_letter_code
_entity_poly.pdbx_strand_id
1 'polypeptide(L)'
;MDRISRFFFSLGLSCLTATGPTCGSEDIPDQYPQSPLYQKPVEVIPGVFSAIGATAPPTYENTGHNNNLTFIVTGAGVIVVNAGAANVLAQALHEEIKQITTEPVVLVINENGQGHAMLGNSYWVDQGVPVLAHADAAHEFEERSFQILEHMKRYNREKSKGSRIQGPTQTFKD
;
A
#
# COMPACT_ATOMS: atom_id res chain seq x y z
N MET A 1 69.24 43.78 -20.15
CA MET A 1 67.93 43.86 -20.90
C MET A 1 67.58 42.43 -21.16
N ASP A 2 66.89 41.75 -20.26
CA ASP A 2 66.36 40.40 -20.50
C ASP A 2 64.99 40.26 -19.87
N ARG A 3 64.02 39.99 -20.72
CA ARG A 3 62.61 39.75 -20.36
C ARG A 3 62.46 38.32 -19.89
N ILE A 4 62.15 38.11 -18.64
CA ILE A 4 61.76 36.81 -18.10
C ILE A 4 60.24 36.68 -18.28
N SER A 5 59.86 35.80 -19.22
CA SER A 5 58.48 35.42 -19.44
C SER A 5 58.07 34.40 -18.37
N ARG A 6 57.07 34.73 -17.52
CA ARG A 6 56.52 33.81 -16.55
C ARG A 6 55.33 33.11 -17.19
N PHE A 7 55.50 31.83 -17.48
CA PHE A 7 54.41 30.92 -17.83
C PHE A 7 53.63 30.52 -16.55
N PHE A 8 52.39 30.93 -16.44
CA PHE A 8 51.47 30.40 -15.46
C PHE A 8 50.82 29.14 -16.03
N PHE A 9 51.20 27.99 -15.48
CA PHE A 9 50.50 26.73 -15.68
C PHE A 9 49.25 26.72 -14.76
N SER A 10 48.05 26.89 -15.32
CA SER A 10 46.78 26.71 -14.62
C SER A 10 46.47 25.23 -14.63
N LEU A 11 46.67 24.55 -13.50
CA LEU A 11 46.13 23.19 -13.28
C LEU A 11 44.61 23.31 -13.07
N GLY A 12 43.85 23.03 -14.11
CA GLY A 12 42.40 22.83 -13.98
C GLY A 12 42.12 21.52 -13.28
N LEU A 13 41.69 21.58 -12.03
CA LEU A 13 41.17 20.44 -11.26
C LEU A 13 39.77 20.11 -11.78
N SER A 14 39.65 19.20 -12.75
CA SER A 14 38.36 18.68 -13.19
C SER A 14 37.83 17.75 -12.09
N CYS A 15 36.86 18.26 -11.31
CA CYS A 15 36.09 17.44 -10.40
C CYS A 15 35.18 16.54 -11.20
N LEU A 16 35.54 15.28 -11.49
CA LEU A 16 34.64 14.27 -11.97
C LEU A 16 33.64 13.94 -10.86
N THR A 17 32.47 14.50 -10.92
CA THR A 17 31.31 14.02 -10.14
C THR A 17 30.88 12.68 -10.73
N ALA A 18 31.31 11.59 -10.11
CA ALA A 18 30.76 10.28 -10.41
C ALA A 18 29.31 10.25 -9.89
N THR A 19 28.35 10.53 -10.76
CA THR A 19 26.95 10.17 -10.53
C THR A 19 26.85 8.66 -10.67
N GLY A 20 27.06 7.94 -9.58
CA GLY A 20 26.73 6.52 -9.50
C GLY A 20 25.21 6.36 -9.76
N PRO A 21 24.79 5.25 -10.38
CA PRO A 21 23.36 4.99 -10.51
C PRO A 21 22.76 4.95 -9.12
N THR A 22 21.82 5.86 -8.84
CA THR A 22 20.94 5.75 -7.68
C THR A 22 20.14 4.48 -7.90
N CYS A 23 20.41 3.45 -7.10
CA CYS A 23 19.62 2.23 -7.06
C CYS A 23 18.30 2.55 -6.33
N GLY A 24 17.48 3.43 -6.91
CA GLY A 24 16.08 3.56 -6.56
C GLY A 24 15.36 2.47 -7.34
N SER A 25 14.63 1.59 -6.66
CA SER A 25 13.68 0.73 -7.36
C SER A 25 12.71 1.64 -8.10
N GLU A 26 12.72 1.57 -9.43
CA GLU A 26 11.70 2.24 -10.23
C GLU A 26 10.33 1.67 -9.81
N ASP A 27 9.35 2.56 -9.65
CA ASP A 27 8.00 2.11 -9.33
C ASP A 27 7.45 1.27 -10.49
N ILE A 28 6.71 0.21 -10.15
CA ILE A 28 6.02 -0.58 -11.15
C ILE A 28 4.93 0.32 -11.75
N PRO A 29 4.87 0.52 -13.08
CA PRO A 29 3.82 1.33 -13.69
C PRO A 29 2.43 0.80 -13.32
N ASP A 30 1.48 1.70 -13.08
CA ASP A 30 0.08 1.34 -12.88
C ASP A 30 -0.43 0.51 -14.05
N GLN A 31 -0.71 -0.76 -13.80
CA GLN A 31 -1.17 -1.72 -14.81
C GLN A 31 -2.69 -1.86 -14.84
N TYR A 32 -3.41 -1.13 -13.97
CA TYR A 32 -4.85 -1.22 -13.85
C TYR A 32 -5.52 0.16 -13.66
N PRO A 33 -5.27 1.14 -14.55
CA PRO A 33 -5.67 2.55 -14.35
C PRO A 33 -7.18 2.79 -14.28
N GLN A 34 -8.01 1.83 -14.66
CA GLN A 34 -9.48 1.88 -14.53
C GLN A 34 -9.97 1.45 -13.15
N SER A 35 -9.10 1.00 -12.26
CA SER A 35 -9.41 0.54 -10.90
C SER A 35 -8.65 1.36 -9.87
N PRO A 36 -9.15 1.48 -8.62
CA PRO A 36 -8.33 1.92 -7.49
C PRO A 36 -7.14 1.02 -7.16
N LEU A 37 -7.17 -0.25 -7.61
CA LEU A 37 -6.05 -1.17 -7.46
C LEU A 37 -4.95 -0.80 -8.46
N TYR A 38 -3.70 -0.81 -7.98
CA TYR A 38 -2.52 -0.52 -8.80
C TYR A 38 -2.20 -1.64 -9.79
N GLN A 39 -2.56 -2.87 -9.43
CA GLN A 39 -2.48 -4.04 -10.31
C GLN A 39 -3.71 -4.93 -10.09
N LYS A 40 -4.19 -5.56 -11.16
CA LYS A 40 -5.21 -6.60 -11.06
C LYS A 40 -4.65 -7.79 -10.26
N PRO A 41 -5.43 -8.40 -9.33
CA PRO A 41 -4.97 -9.58 -8.63
C PRO A 41 -4.53 -10.70 -9.58
N VAL A 42 -3.37 -11.27 -9.31
CA VAL A 42 -2.82 -12.43 -10.04
C VAL A 42 -2.67 -13.61 -9.08
N GLU A 43 -2.89 -14.81 -9.58
CA GLU A 43 -2.65 -16.02 -8.81
C GLU A 43 -1.14 -16.24 -8.68
N VAL A 44 -0.63 -16.19 -7.43
CA VAL A 44 0.81 -16.34 -7.13
C VAL A 44 1.18 -17.78 -6.80
N ILE A 45 0.27 -18.51 -6.16
CA ILE A 45 0.27 -19.97 -5.99
C ILE A 45 -1.20 -20.43 -6.01
N PRO A 46 -1.50 -21.73 -6.25
CA PRO A 46 -2.88 -22.21 -6.34
C PRO A 46 -3.75 -21.75 -5.16
N GLY A 47 -4.83 -21.04 -5.46
CA GLY A 47 -5.78 -20.50 -4.50
C GLY A 47 -5.35 -19.22 -3.78
N VAL A 48 -4.14 -18.70 -4.01
CA VAL A 48 -3.66 -17.44 -3.41
C VAL A 48 -3.44 -16.39 -4.48
N PHE A 49 -4.13 -15.27 -4.34
CA PHE A 49 -4.11 -14.15 -5.28
C PHE A 49 -3.55 -12.89 -4.61
N SER A 50 -2.80 -12.10 -5.33
CA SER A 50 -2.25 -10.84 -4.81
C SER A 50 -2.37 -9.72 -5.84
N ALA A 51 -2.90 -8.59 -5.42
CA ALA A 51 -2.82 -7.32 -6.12
C ALA A 51 -1.58 -6.58 -5.60
N ILE A 52 -0.58 -6.42 -6.46
CA ILE A 52 0.67 -5.76 -6.11
C ILE A 52 0.44 -4.25 -6.05
N GLY A 53 0.88 -3.62 -4.97
CA GLY A 53 0.82 -2.18 -4.80
C GLY A 53 2.03 -1.45 -5.39
N ALA A 54 1.92 -0.12 -5.48
CA ALA A 54 3.02 0.74 -5.88
C ALA A 54 4.21 0.63 -4.91
N THR A 55 5.43 0.73 -5.41
CA THR A 55 6.65 0.81 -4.58
C THR A 55 6.96 2.26 -4.16
N ALA A 56 5.99 3.16 -4.33
CA ALA A 56 6.04 4.58 -3.99
C ALA A 56 5.25 4.89 -2.70
N PRO A 57 5.47 6.07 -2.08
CA PRO A 57 4.60 6.57 -1.02
C PRO A 57 3.13 6.66 -1.47
N PRO A 58 2.17 6.70 -0.53
CA PRO A 58 0.77 6.85 -0.88
C PRO A 58 0.50 8.21 -1.53
N THR A 59 -0.15 8.18 -2.70
CA THR A 59 -0.56 9.37 -3.48
C THR A 59 -2.02 9.25 -3.90
N TYR A 60 -2.54 10.34 -4.49
CA TYR A 60 -3.87 10.32 -5.10
C TYR A 60 -3.95 9.34 -6.28
N GLU A 61 -2.89 9.28 -7.09
CA GLU A 61 -2.82 8.45 -8.29
C GLU A 61 -2.86 6.96 -7.94
N ASN A 62 -2.03 6.53 -6.98
CA ASN A 62 -2.01 5.13 -6.53
C ASN A 62 -3.10 4.80 -5.49
N THR A 63 -3.97 5.75 -5.11
CA THR A 63 -5.05 5.57 -4.13
C THR A 63 -4.55 5.05 -2.76
N GLY A 64 -3.26 5.24 -2.46
CA GLY A 64 -2.61 4.67 -1.29
C GLY A 64 -2.37 3.15 -1.38
N HIS A 65 -2.53 2.54 -2.54
CA HIS A 65 -2.23 1.13 -2.76
C HIS A 65 -0.71 0.95 -2.91
N ASN A 66 -0.01 0.92 -1.79
CA ASN A 66 1.45 0.79 -1.70
C ASN A 66 1.90 -0.40 -0.82
N ASN A 67 1.03 -1.36 -0.66
CA ASN A 67 1.29 -2.67 -0.08
C ASN A 67 0.61 -3.75 -0.93
N ASN A 68 0.93 -5.01 -0.71
CA ASN A 68 0.23 -6.08 -1.39
C ASN A 68 -1.10 -6.38 -0.69
N LEU A 69 -2.18 -6.41 -1.47
CA LEU A 69 -3.48 -6.87 -1.00
C LEU A 69 -3.68 -8.30 -1.50
N THR A 70 -3.69 -9.23 -0.57
CA THR A 70 -3.71 -10.67 -0.87
C THR A 70 -5.02 -11.28 -0.40
N PHE A 71 -5.52 -12.28 -1.13
CA PHE A 71 -6.62 -13.10 -0.66
C PHE A 71 -6.40 -14.58 -0.99
N ILE A 72 -7.01 -15.42 -0.17
CA ILE A 72 -6.89 -16.89 -0.22
C ILE A 72 -8.28 -17.48 -0.40
N VAL A 73 -8.50 -18.23 -1.48
CA VAL A 73 -9.71 -19.03 -1.72
C VAL A 73 -9.52 -20.38 -1.08
N THR A 74 -10.28 -20.67 -0.03
CA THR A 74 -10.02 -21.87 0.81
C THR A 74 -10.92 -23.06 0.52
N GLY A 75 -11.95 -22.90 -0.30
CA GLY A 75 -13.01 -23.88 -0.49
C GLY A 75 -14.12 -23.83 0.58
N ALA A 76 -13.96 -22.98 1.61
CA ALA A 76 -14.93 -22.72 2.66
C ALA A 76 -15.21 -21.22 2.87
N GLY A 77 -14.61 -20.38 2.03
CA GLY A 77 -14.69 -18.93 2.05
C GLY A 77 -13.35 -18.30 1.70
N VAL A 78 -13.35 -16.99 1.54
CA VAL A 78 -12.16 -16.22 1.19
C VAL A 78 -11.62 -15.51 2.43
N ILE A 79 -10.30 -15.62 2.65
CA ILE A 79 -9.57 -14.85 3.67
C ILE A 79 -8.83 -13.74 2.94
N VAL A 80 -9.02 -12.49 3.38
CA VAL A 80 -8.29 -11.31 2.87
C VAL A 80 -7.17 -10.96 3.84
N VAL A 81 -5.98 -10.68 3.34
CA VAL A 81 -4.83 -10.17 4.11
C VAL A 81 -4.63 -8.71 3.73
N ASN A 82 -4.74 -7.85 4.73
CA ASN A 82 -4.82 -6.39 4.67
C ASN A 82 -6.11 -5.85 4.05
N ALA A 83 -6.74 -4.95 4.79
CA ALA A 83 -8.02 -4.37 4.39
C ALA A 83 -7.91 -3.31 3.28
N GLY A 84 -6.69 -2.78 3.05
CA GLY A 84 -6.45 -1.67 2.13
C GLY A 84 -6.38 -0.31 2.82
N ALA A 85 -5.85 0.67 2.10
CA ALA A 85 -5.60 2.03 2.60
C ALA A 85 -6.84 2.94 2.60
N ALA A 86 -7.96 2.50 2.09
CA ALA A 86 -9.24 3.23 2.06
C ALA A 86 -10.39 2.28 1.70
N ASN A 87 -11.64 2.71 1.97
CA ASN A 87 -12.82 1.92 1.61
C ASN A 87 -12.92 1.67 0.10
N VAL A 88 -12.58 2.65 -0.74
CA VAL A 88 -12.62 2.49 -2.20
C VAL A 88 -11.67 1.40 -2.67
N LEU A 89 -10.52 1.24 -2.02
CA LEU A 89 -9.55 0.21 -2.35
C LEU A 89 -10.03 -1.17 -1.89
N ALA A 90 -10.58 -1.25 -0.66
CA ALA A 90 -11.20 -2.48 -0.14
C ALA A 90 -12.36 -2.96 -1.02
N GLN A 91 -13.21 -2.02 -1.47
CA GLN A 91 -14.30 -2.32 -2.39
C GLN A 91 -13.80 -2.85 -3.72
N ALA A 92 -12.79 -2.20 -4.31
CA ALA A 92 -12.20 -2.65 -5.58
C ALA A 92 -11.63 -4.07 -5.48
N LEU A 93 -10.93 -4.39 -4.38
CA LEU A 93 -10.46 -5.75 -4.13
C LEU A 93 -11.63 -6.74 -4.01
N HIS A 94 -12.69 -6.38 -3.31
CA HIS A 94 -13.87 -7.24 -3.15
C HIS A 94 -14.54 -7.53 -4.49
N GLU A 95 -14.63 -6.53 -5.38
CA GLU A 95 -15.19 -6.76 -6.73
C GLU A 95 -14.31 -7.72 -7.56
N GLU A 96 -12.98 -7.63 -7.44
CA GLU A 96 -12.08 -8.60 -8.10
C GLU A 96 -12.22 -10.01 -7.52
N ILE A 97 -12.39 -10.15 -6.21
CA ILE A 97 -12.67 -11.45 -5.58
C ILE A 97 -13.91 -12.10 -6.18
N LYS A 98 -15.00 -11.34 -6.35
CA LYS A 98 -16.26 -11.83 -6.95
C LYS A 98 -16.12 -12.26 -8.42
N GLN A 99 -15.11 -11.76 -9.15
CA GLN A 99 -14.81 -12.21 -10.52
C GLN A 99 -14.07 -13.56 -10.54
N ILE A 100 -13.40 -13.92 -9.44
CA ILE A 100 -12.54 -15.10 -9.35
C ILE A 100 -13.28 -16.27 -8.69
N THR A 101 -14.09 -16.00 -7.68
CA THR A 101 -14.83 -17.03 -6.92
C THR A 101 -16.22 -16.56 -6.49
N THR A 102 -17.12 -17.50 -6.29
CA THR A 102 -18.43 -17.26 -5.66
C THR A 102 -18.40 -17.44 -4.15
N GLU A 103 -17.27 -17.83 -3.57
CA GLU A 103 -17.11 -17.96 -2.12
C GLU A 103 -17.17 -16.59 -1.44
N PRO A 104 -17.90 -16.44 -0.32
CA PRO A 104 -17.95 -15.17 0.41
C PRO A 104 -16.62 -14.90 1.11
N VAL A 105 -16.28 -13.63 1.30
CA VAL A 105 -15.20 -13.24 2.22
C VAL A 105 -15.69 -13.51 3.64
N VAL A 106 -14.94 -14.31 4.38
CA VAL A 106 -15.29 -14.76 5.73
C VAL A 106 -14.39 -14.17 6.82
N LEU A 107 -13.22 -13.63 6.44
CA LEU A 107 -12.27 -13.04 7.38
C LEU A 107 -11.36 -12.04 6.67
N VAL A 108 -11.04 -10.95 7.35
CA VAL A 108 -9.92 -10.06 7.01
C VAL A 108 -8.88 -10.17 8.11
N ILE A 109 -7.60 -10.26 7.74
CA ILE A 109 -6.46 -10.26 8.67
C ILE A 109 -5.62 -9.02 8.40
N ASN A 110 -5.39 -8.19 9.41
CA ASN A 110 -4.46 -7.08 9.32
C ASN A 110 -3.07 -7.53 9.82
N GLU A 111 -2.03 -7.33 9.01
CA GLU A 111 -0.66 -7.73 9.34
C GLU A 111 0.02 -6.78 10.33
N ASN A 112 -0.41 -5.50 10.37
CA ASN A 112 0.15 -4.48 11.26
C ASN A 112 -0.86 -3.36 11.53
N GLY A 113 -0.50 -2.39 12.42
CA GLY A 113 -1.33 -1.25 12.81
C GLY A 113 -1.29 -0.04 11.87
N GLN A 114 -0.80 -0.17 10.65
CA GLN A 114 -0.63 0.95 9.73
C GLN A 114 -1.85 1.16 8.82
N GLY A 115 -1.93 2.36 8.24
CA GLY A 115 -3.08 2.77 7.44
C GLY A 115 -3.33 1.91 6.20
N HIS A 116 -2.28 1.43 5.54
CA HIS A 116 -2.41 0.56 4.36
C HIS A 116 -3.03 -0.82 4.70
N ALA A 117 -2.88 -1.28 5.95
CA ALA A 117 -3.46 -2.52 6.39
C ALA A 117 -4.88 -2.35 6.97
N MET A 118 -5.19 -1.20 7.61
CA MET A 118 -6.37 -1.08 8.47
C MET A 118 -7.42 -0.06 8.02
N LEU A 119 -7.12 0.94 7.18
CA LEU A 119 -8.11 1.98 6.84
C LEU A 119 -9.29 1.48 6.01
N GLY A 120 -9.16 0.33 5.36
CA GLY A 120 -10.24 -0.37 4.69
C GLY A 120 -11.13 -1.21 5.61
N ASN A 121 -10.79 -1.37 6.90
CA ASN A 121 -11.56 -2.21 7.85
C ASN A 121 -13.03 -1.81 7.90
N SER A 122 -13.32 -0.50 7.82
CA SER A 122 -14.69 -0.02 7.89
C SER A 122 -15.57 -0.53 6.75
N TYR A 123 -15.01 -0.71 5.56
CA TYR A 123 -15.73 -1.35 4.45
C TYR A 123 -16.09 -2.80 4.76
N TRP A 124 -15.12 -3.60 5.21
CA TRP A 124 -15.33 -5.02 5.50
C TRP A 124 -16.31 -5.25 6.65
N VAL A 125 -16.21 -4.46 7.71
CA VAL A 125 -17.15 -4.52 8.84
C VAL A 125 -18.57 -4.17 8.40
N ASP A 126 -18.75 -3.19 7.50
CA ASP A 126 -20.06 -2.85 6.91
C ASP A 126 -20.63 -3.96 6.02
N GLN A 127 -19.77 -4.84 5.48
CA GLN A 127 -20.18 -6.08 4.79
C GLN A 127 -20.45 -7.25 5.76
N GLY A 128 -20.33 -7.04 7.06
CA GLY A 128 -20.50 -8.10 8.07
C GLY A 128 -19.30 -9.05 8.21
N VAL A 129 -18.15 -8.70 7.61
CA VAL A 129 -16.94 -9.53 7.65
C VAL A 129 -16.13 -9.19 8.91
N PRO A 130 -15.79 -10.18 9.75
CA PRO A 130 -14.91 -9.96 10.89
C PRO A 130 -13.49 -9.61 10.46
N VAL A 131 -12.83 -8.78 11.27
CA VAL A 131 -11.44 -8.35 11.06
C VAL A 131 -10.60 -8.78 12.26
N LEU A 132 -9.52 -9.50 12.00
CA LEU A 132 -8.58 -10.03 12.98
C LEU A 132 -7.23 -9.33 12.89
N ALA A 133 -6.63 -9.00 14.03
CA ALA A 133 -5.27 -8.49 14.12
C ALA A 133 -4.57 -8.99 15.40
N HIS A 134 -3.25 -8.94 15.44
CA HIS A 134 -2.53 -9.05 16.70
C HIS A 134 -2.91 -7.90 17.64
N ALA A 135 -2.97 -8.15 18.95
CA ALA A 135 -3.36 -7.14 19.92
C ALA A 135 -2.47 -5.89 19.88
N ASP A 136 -1.16 -6.06 19.65
CA ASP A 136 -0.23 -4.92 19.54
C ASP A 136 -0.48 -4.08 18.28
N ALA A 137 -0.83 -4.72 17.15
CA ALA A 137 -1.21 -4.00 15.94
C ALA A 137 -2.51 -3.21 16.12
N ALA A 138 -3.48 -3.79 16.83
CA ALA A 138 -4.72 -3.10 17.19
C ALA A 138 -4.45 -1.87 18.08
N HIS A 139 -3.57 -2.01 19.06
CA HIS A 139 -3.17 -0.93 19.97
C HIS A 139 -2.40 0.17 19.21
N GLU A 140 -1.43 -0.19 18.37
CA GLU A 140 -0.70 0.78 17.52
C GLU A 140 -1.67 1.60 16.64
N PHE A 141 -2.65 0.94 16.04
CA PHE A 141 -3.65 1.63 15.23
C PHE A 141 -4.53 2.56 16.07
N GLU A 142 -5.00 2.12 17.24
CA GLU A 142 -5.84 2.93 18.13
C GLU A 142 -5.13 4.25 18.50
N GLU A 143 -3.87 4.18 18.91
CA GLU A 143 -3.09 5.37 19.30
C GLU A 143 -2.90 6.37 18.16
N ARG A 144 -2.83 5.92 16.91
CA ARG A 144 -2.46 6.75 15.75
C ARG A 144 -3.57 6.91 14.72
N SER A 145 -4.71 6.26 14.92
CA SER A 145 -5.80 6.14 13.93
C SER A 145 -6.28 7.49 13.38
N PHE A 146 -6.39 8.50 14.25
CA PHE A 146 -6.80 9.84 13.83
C PHE A 146 -5.79 10.46 12.86
N GLN A 147 -4.49 10.44 13.20
CA GLN A 147 -3.45 11.00 12.33
C GLN A 147 -3.34 10.23 11.01
N ILE A 148 -3.47 8.90 11.07
CA ILE A 148 -3.45 8.02 9.91
C ILE A 148 -4.63 8.35 8.98
N LEU A 149 -5.84 8.48 9.50
CA LEU A 149 -7.03 8.84 8.72
C LEU A 149 -6.91 10.24 8.09
N GLU A 150 -6.49 11.24 8.87
CA GLU A 150 -6.34 12.60 8.36
C GLU A 150 -5.20 12.69 7.32
N HIS A 151 -4.14 11.90 7.46
CA HIS A 151 -3.10 11.80 6.44
C HIS A 151 -3.66 11.19 5.15
N MET A 152 -4.41 10.10 5.25
CA MET A 152 -5.06 9.44 4.11
C MET A 152 -6.02 10.40 3.38
N LYS A 153 -6.84 11.15 4.09
CA LYS A 153 -7.76 12.13 3.50
C LYS A 153 -7.03 13.21 2.69
N ARG A 154 -5.83 13.62 3.10
CA ARG A 154 -5.04 14.64 2.37
C ARG A 154 -4.60 14.15 0.99
N TYR A 155 -4.11 12.92 0.87
CA TYR A 155 -3.67 12.42 -0.43
C TYR A 155 -4.81 11.83 -1.25
N ASN A 156 -5.78 11.15 -0.65
CA ASN A 156 -6.89 10.51 -1.36
C ASN A 156 -8.06 11.45 -1.70
N ARG A 157 -8.17 12.61 -1.02
CA ARG A 157 -9.24 13.60 -1.26
C ARG A 157 -10.63 12.95 -1.27
N GLU A 158 -11.39 13.07 -2.37
CA GLU A 158 -12.72 12.47 -2.53
C GLU A 158 -12.71 10.93 -2.53
N LYS A 159 -11.59 10.29 -2.90
CA LYS A 159 -11.44 8.83 -2.79
C LYS A 159 -11.44 8.33 -1.33
N SER A 160 -11.30 9.24 -0.36
CA SER A 160 -11.40 8.92 1.07
C SER A 160 -12.85 8.73 1.56
N LYS A 161 -13.84 9.04 0.71
CA LYS A 161 -15.25 9.00 1.09
C LYS A 161 -15.64 7.63 1.64
N GLY A 162 -16.35 7.64 2.77
CA GLY A 162 -16.81 6.43 3.46
C GLY A 162 -15.78 5.81 4.40
N SER A 163 -14.49 6.11 4.26
CA SER A 163 -13.47 5.61 5.18
C SER A 163 -13.58 6.30 6.55
N ARG A 164 -13.56 5.51 7.61
CA ARG A 164 -13.59 5.96 9.00
C ARG A 164 -12.65 5.11 9.85
N ILE A 165 -12.36 5.58 11.04
CA ILE A 165 -11.60 4.79 12.02
C ILE A 165 -12.43 3.57 12.40
N GLN A 166 -11.86 2.39 12.12
CA GLN A 166 -12.42 1.10 12.49
C GLN A 166 -11.25 0.15 12.79
N GLY A 167 -11.04 -0.12 14.06
CA GLY A 167 -10.10 -1.16 14.49
C GLY A 167 -10.58 -2.56 14.13
N PRO A 168 -9.76 -3.58 14.36
CA PRO A 168 -10.16 -4.97 14.18
C PRO A 168 -11.32 -5.32 15.14
N THR A 169 -12.18 -6.26 14.71
CA THR A 169 -13.30 -6.75 15.54
C THR A 169 -12.88 -7.86 16.48
N GLN A 170 -11.74 -8.48 16.21
CA GLN A 170 -11.16 -9.56 17.00
C GLN A 170 -9.64 -9.36 17.10
N THR A 171 -9.07 -9.75 18.22
CA THR A 171 -7.62 -9.74 18.42
C THR A 171 -7.14 -11.08 18.95
N PHE A 172 -5.88 -11.40 18.67
CA PHE A 172 -5.18 -12.54 19.26
C PHE A 172 -3.89 -12.07 19.94
N LYS A 173 -3.35 -12.90 20.79
CA LYS A 173 -2.01 -12.81 21.40
C LYS A 173 -1.32 -14.14 21.16
N ASP A 174 -0.01 -14.15 21.27
CA ASP A 174 0.84 -15.35 21.15
C ASP A 174 0.39 -16.45 22.12
#